data_2dc27802285e1bdfc11bf90a3621702c
#
_entry.id   2dc27802285e1bdfc11bf90a3621702c
#
_cell.length_a   1.000
_cell.length_b   1.000
_cell.length_c   1.000
_cell.angle_alpha   90.00
_cell.angle_beta   90.00
_cell.angle_gamma   90.00
#
_symmetry.space_group_name_H-M   'P 1'
#
loop_
_entity.id
_entity.type
_entity.pdbx_description
1 polymer ?
#
loop_
_entity_poly.entity_id
_entity_poly.type
_entity_poly.pdbx_seq_one_letter_code
_entity_poly.pdbx_strand_id
1 'polypeptide(L)'
;GALWWRNVADTPVKKFDLVMDVNARASYACAYHCLPHMLAAGFGHIINMSPPIHLDMVPGKVAYSISKFGMTLVAHGLAAEVKGRGVAVNALWPATVIESQASKNFGLGTPANWRKASILSDAVLAIVSHEPDALTGRALLDEEILQEVGVTDLEPYRCAPGGELIRIAGHNAVSGTFGTGAGGSVKANPLSIDNPAL
;
A
#
# COMPACT_ATOMS: atom_id res chain seq x y z
N GLY A 1 6.98 5.55 -7.84
CA GLY A 1 6.65 4.26 -8.45
C GLY A 1 6.71 4.29 -9.96
N ALA A 2 6.87 3.13 -10.59
CA ALA A 2 6.82 2.96 -12.04
C ALA A 2 5.47 2.34 -12.44
N LEU A 3 4.99 2.70 -13.62
CA LEU A 3 3.71 2.25 -14.17
C LEU A 3 3.92 1.67 -15.58
N TRP A 4 3.36 0.48 -15.81
CA TRP A 4 3.36 -0.15 -17.13
C TRP A 4 2.08 -0.98 -17.29
N TRP A 5 1.15 -0.49 -18.11
CA TRP A 5 -0.14 -1.12 -18.35
C TRP A 5 -0.21 -1.64 -19.77
N ARG A 6 0.12 -2.92 -19.94
CA ARG A 6 0.05 -3.68 -21.19
C ARG A 6 -0.23 -5.14 -20.85
N ASN A 7 -0.77 -5.86 -21.82
CA ASN A 7 -0.89 -7.31 -21.74
C ASN A 7 0.50 -7.96 -21.60
N VAL A 8 0.54 -9.18 -21.09
CA VAL A 8 1.80 -9.91 -20.89
C VAL A 8 2.54 -10.08 -22.22
N ALA A 9 1.83 -10.39 -23.31
CA ALA A 9 2.41 -10.54 -24.65
C ALA A 9 3.11 -9.25 -25.15
N ASP A 10 2.65 -8.07 -24.70
CA ASP A 10 3.15 -6.76 -25.12
C ASP A 10 4.10 -6.15 -24.08
N THR A 11 4.48 -6.93 -23.06
CA THR A 11 5.35 -6.48 -21.96
C THR A 11 6.71 -7.15 -22.07
N PRO A 12 7.73 -6.49 -22.65
CA PRO A 12 9.09 -7.02 -22.63
C PRO A 12 9.58 -7.24 -21.19
N VAL A 13 10.34 -8.32 -20.93
CA VAL A 13 10.87 -8.66 -19.60
C VAL A 13 11.59 -7.48 -18.95
N LYS A 14 12.36 -6.70 -19.70
CA LYS A 14 13.02 -5.48 -19.20
C LYS A 14 12.04 -4.43 -18.63
N LYS A 15 10.78 -4.42 -19.07
CA LYS A 15 9.74 -3.53 -18.51
C LYS A 15 9.11 -4.11 -17.26
N PHE A 16 8.99 -5.44 -17.21
CA PHE A 16 8.66 -6.15 -15.97
C PHE A 16 9.73 -5.87 -14.90
N ASP A 17 11.01 -6.05 -15.23
CA ASP A 17 12.12 -5.79 -14.32
C ASP A 17 12.09 -4.35 -13.82
N LEU A 18 11.88 -3.37 -14.70
CA LEU A 18 11.80 -1.96 -14.32
C LEU A 18 10.71 -1.69 -13.27
N VAL A 19 9.48 -2.21 -13.48
CA VAL A 19 8.41 -1.95 -12.50
C VAL A 19 8.63 -2.71 -11.20
N MET A 20 9.22 -3.90 -11.25
CA MET A 20 9.62 -4.65 -10.06
C MET A 20 10.70 -3.90 -9.27
N ASP A 21 11.75 -3.41 -9.93
CA ASP A 21 12.85 -2.68 -9.30
C ASP A 21 12.38 -1.39 -8.63
N VAL A 22 11.59 -0.59 -9.34
CA VAL A 22 11.15 0.71 -8.84
C VAL A 22 10.05 0.60 -7.77
N ASN A 23 9.23 -0.45 -7.80
CA ASN A 23 8.13 -0.62 -6.84
C ASN A 23 8.49 -1.62 -5.73
N ALA A 24 8.40 -2.91 -5.98
CA ALA A 24 8.57 -3.94 -4.93
C ALA A 24 9.99 -3.98 -4.37
N ARG A 25 11.01 -4.07 -5.25
CA ARG A 25 12.41 -4.14 -4.82
C ARG A 25 12.84 -2.88 -4.05
N ALA A 26 12.45 -1.69 -4.52
CA ALA A 26 12.79 -0.46 -3.82
C ALA A 26 12.14 -0.39 -2.43
N SER A 27 10.87 -0.81 -2.28
CA SER A 27 10.22 -0.89 -0.96
C SER A 27 10.98 -1.82 -0.01
N TYR A 28 11.37 -3.00 -0.50
CA TYR A 28 12.17 -3.95 0.28
C TYR A 28 13.54 -3.38 0.65
N ALA A 29 14.27 -2.82 -0.32
CA ALA A 29 15.61 -2.29 -0.11
C ALA A 29 15.62 -1.10 0.88
N CYS A 30 14.66 -0.18 0.75
CA CYS A 30 14.52 0.93 1.71
C CYS A 30 14.23 0.41 3.12
N ALA A 31 13.30 -0.55 3.24
CA ALA A 31 13.01 -1.19 4.52
C ALA A 31 14.26 -1.86 5.11
N TYR A 32 14.97 -2.67 4.32
CA TYR A 32 16.20 -3.36 4.73
C TYR A 32 17.25 -2.40 5.32
N HIS A 33 17.47 -1.26 4.66
CA HIS A 33 18.49 -0.30 5.11
C HIS A 33 18.01 0.59 6.26
N CYS A 34 16.72 0.93 6.35
CA CYS A 34 16.20 1.79 7.43
C CYS A 34 15.90 1.01 8.71
N LEU A 35 15.48 -0.24 8.60
CA LEU A 35 15.02 -1.06 9.71
C LEU A 35 16.03 -1.18 10.86
N PRO A 36 17.34 -1.43 10.66
CA PRO A 36 18.31 -1.51 11.76
C PRO A 36 18.34 -0.25 12.62
N HIS A 37 18.21 0.91 12.01
CA HIS A 37 18.21 2.20 12.71
C HIS A 37 16.93 2.39 13.52
N MET A 38 15.78 2.05 12.96
CA MET A 38 14.49 2.12 13.66
C MET A 38 14.45 1.17 14.85
N LEU A 39 14.94 -0.08 14.67
CA LEU A 39 15.02 -1.06 15.75
C LEU A 39 15.97 -0.62 16.87
N ALA A 40 17.11 -0.02 16.55
CA ALA A 40 18.04 0.52 17.55
C ALA A 40 17.44 1.71 18.31
N ALA A 41 16.60 2.51 17.66
CA ALA A 41 15.89 3.62 18.29
C ALA A 41 14.63 3.16 19.08
N GLY A 42 14.16 1.94 18.87
CA GLY A 42 12.87 1.47 19.42
C GLY A 42 11.66 2.25 18.90
N PHE A 43 11.80 2.91 17.74
CA PHE A 43 10.76 3.75 17.15
C PHE A 43 10.93 3.84 15.62
N GLY A 44 9.84 3.67 14.88
CA GLY A 44 9.84 3.89 13.45
C GLY A 44 8.51 3.60 12.77
N HIS A 45 8.30 4.23 11.61
CA HIS A 45 7.17 3.97 10.74
C HIS A 45 7.64 3.74 9.29
N ILE A 46 7.18 2.67 8.70
CA ILE A 46 7.37 2.36 7.28
C ILE A 46 5.98 2.31 6.63
N ILE A 47 5.76 3.12 5.60
CA ILE A 47 4.50 3.16 4.87
C ILE A 47 4.77 2.89 3.39
N ASN A 48 4.19 1.79 2.88
CA ASN A 48 4.26 1.45 1.46
C ASN A 48 3.01 1.96 0.73
N MET A 49 3.22 2.87 -0.23
CA MET A 49 2.15 3.43 -1.06
C MET A 49 1.82 2.46 -2.20
N SER A 50 0.78 1.68 -2.03
CA SER A 50 0.32 0.68 -3.00
C SER A 50 -1.19 0.84 -3.28
N PRO A 51 -1.73 0.29 -4.37
CA PRO A 51 -3.17 0.28 -4.59
C PRO A 51 -3.83 -0.85 -3.81
N PRO A 52 -5.15 -0.79 -3.61
CA PRO A 52 -5.94 -1.92 -3.14
C PRO A 52 -5.69 -3.18 -3.98
N ILE A 53 -5.61 -4.33 -3.32
CA ILE A 53 -5.51 -5.63 -4.00
C ILE A 53 -6.88 -6.01 -4.53
N HIS A 54 -7.04 -5.96 -5.84
CA HIS A 54 -8.28 -6.29 -6.53
C HIS A 54 -7.95 -7.12 -7.76
N LEU A 55 -8.26 -8.40 -7.72
CA LEU A 55 -7.83 -9.35 -8.76
C LEU A 55 -8.48 -9.10 -10.12
N ASP A 56 -9.73 -8.63 -10.14
CA ASP A 56 -10.42 -8.29 -11.39
C ASP A 56 -9.79 -7.11 -12.15
N MET A 57 -8.95 -6.33 -11.47
CA MET A 57 -8.23 -5.21 -12.07
C MET A 57 -6.84 -5.58 -12.59
N VAL A 58 -6.42 -6.84 -12.47
CA VAL A 58 -5.09 -7.32 -12.92
C VAL A 58 -4.96 -7.45 -14.43
N PRO A 59 -6.00 -7.89 -15.20
CA PRO A 59 -5.89 -7.99 -16.67
C PRO A 59 -5.39 -6.68 -17.30
N GLY A 60 -4.45 -6.78 -18.24
CA GLY A 60 -3.82 -5.63 -18.90
C GLY A 60 -2.79 -4.86 -18.04
N LYS A 61 -2.50 -5.31 -16.81
CA LYS A 61 -1.56 -4.66 -15.88
C LYS A 61 -0.78 -5.66 -15.02
N VAL A 62 -0.60 -6.89 -15.49
CA VAL A 62 -0.02 -7.99 -14.68
C VAL A 62 1.31 -7.59 -14.05
N ALA A 63 2.28 -7.09 -14.83
CA ALA A 63 3.59 -6.68 -14.33
C ALA A 63 3.47 -5.59 -13.23
N TYR A 64 2.66 -4.57 -13.49
CA TYR A 64 2.40 -3.49 -12.54
C TYR A 64 1.74 -4.03 -11.25
N SER A 65 0.70 -4.85 -11.40
CA SER A 65 -0.04 -5.40 -10.26
C SER A 65 0.85 -6.26 -9.37
N ILE A 66 1.67 -7.15 -9.94
CA ILE A 66 2.64 -7.94 -9.18
C ILE A 66 3.56 -7.02 -8.37
N SER A 67 4.13 -5.99 -9.02
CA SER A 67 5.06 -5.08 -8.37
C SER A 67 4.42 -4.28 -7.24
N LYS A 68 3.19 -3.81 -7.42
CA LYS A 68 2.47 -3.00 -6.43
C LYS A 68 1.90 -3.85 -5.29
N PHE A 69 1.37 -5.04 -5.59
CA PHE A 69 0.94 -5.98 -4.55
C PHE A 69 2.15 -6.48 -3.74
N GLY A 70 3.31 -6.65 -4.39
CA GLY A 70 4.57 -6.92 -3.71
C GLY A 70 4.91 -5.90 -2.61
N MET A 71 4.63 -4.61 -2.84
CA MET A 71 4.82 -3.57 -1.80
C MET A 71 3.91 -3.80 -0.57
N THR A 72 2.66 -4.19 -0.79
CA THR A 72 1.74 -4.56 0.31
C THR A 72 2.23 -5.81 1.05
N LEU A 73 2.72 -6.82 0.33
CA LEU A 73 3.27 -8.03 0.95
C LEU A 73 4.52 -7.73 1.79
N VAL A 74 5.41 -6.84 1.31
CA VAL A 74 6.56 -6.36 2.12
C VAL A 74 6.07 -5.71 3.41
N ALA A 75 5.06 -4.84 3.34
CA ALA A 75 4.54 -4.19 4.55
C ALA A 75 3.96 -5.20 5.53
N HIS A 76 3.16 -6.15 5.03
CA HIS A 76 2.51 -7.15 5.87
C HIS A 76 3.51 -8.12 6.52
N GLY A 77 4.43 -8.67 5.74
CA GLY A 77 5.45 -9.61 6.24
C GLY A 77 6.35 -8.95 7.27
N LEU A 78 6.89 -7.77 6.93
CA LEU A 78 7.79 -7.06 7.81
C LEU A 78 7.12 -6.62 9.12
N ALA A 79 5.85 -6.22 9.09
CA ALA A 79 5.10 -5.88 10.30
C ALA A 79 5.04 -7.06 11.29
N ALA A 80 4.86 -8.27 10.77
CA ALA A 80 4.86 -9.48 11.59
C ALA A 80 6.24 -9.79 12.20
N GLU A 81 7.32 -9.59 11.42
CA GLU A 81 8.71 -9.83 11.86
C GLU A 81 9.16 -8.87 12.97
N VAL A 82 8.64 -7.62 12.95
CA VAL A 82 9.05 -6.58 13.91
C VAL A 82 8.03 -6.29 15.01
N LYS A 83 7.00 -7.12 15.13
CA LYS A 83 5.92 -6.92 16.09
C LYS A 83 6.44 -6.75 17.53
N GLY A 84 5.98 -5.71 18.23
CA GLY A 84 6.38 -5.40 19.61
C GLY A 84 7.79 -4.83 19.73
N ARG A 85 8.40 -4.37 18.64
CA ARG A 85 9.74 -3.82 18.62
C ARG A 85 9.77 -2.30 18.40
N GLY A 86 8.62 -1.64 18.54
CA GLY A 86 8.50 -0.18 18.37
C GLY A 86 8.60 0.27 16.91
N VAL A 87 8.36 -0.62 15.94
CA VAL A 87 8.37 -0.27 14.50
C VAL A 87 7.05 -0.67 13.87
N ALA A 88 6.33 0.32 13.34
CA ALA A 88 5.12 0.12 12.58
C ALA A 88 5.41 -0.03 11.08
N VAL A 89 4.75 -0.98 10.44
CA VAL A 89 4.83 -1.14 8.99
C VAL A 89 3.42 -1.31 8.43
N ASN A 90 3.01 -0.40 7.54
CA ASN A 90 1.67 -0.39 6.96
C ASN A 90 1.71 -0.20 5.44
N ALA A 91 0.67 -0.61 4.75
CA ALA A 91 0.39 -0.22 3.38
C ALA A 91 -0.70 0.86 3.36
N LEU A 92 -0.51 1.94 2.61
CA LEU A 92 -1.54 2.97 2.41
C LEU A 92 -2.07 2.86 0.98
N TRP A 93 -3.37 2.75 0.85
CA TRP A 93 -4.09 2.55 -0.38
C TRP A 93 -4.98 3.77 -0.70
N PRO A 94 -4.86 4.40 -1.87
CA PRO A 94 -5.82 5.40 -2.29
C PRO A 94 -7.16 4.74 -2.61
N ALA A 95 -8.25 5.24 -2.05
CA ALA A 95 -9.59 4.75 -2.35
C ALA A 95 -10.08 5.18 -3.73
N THR A 96 -9.59 6.31 -4.22
CA THR A 96 -9.96 6.93 -5.50
C THR A 96 -8.73 7.27 -6.32
N VAL A 97 -8.92 7.60 -7.60
CA VAL A 97 -7.85 8.16 -8.43
C VAL A 97 -7.40 9.49 -7.83
N ILE A 98 -6.10 9.61 -7.61
CA ILE A 98 -5.45 10.80 -7.07
C ILE A 98 -4.89 11.63 -8.21
N GLU A 99 -5.02 12.96 -8.12
CA GLU A 99 -4.37 13.88 -9.04
C GLU A 99 -2.86 13.68 -8.99
N SER A 100 -2.29 13.31 -10.10
CA SER A 100 -0.87 13.04 -10.25
C SER A 100 -0.44 13.13 -11.70
N GLN A 101 0.86 13.19 -11.96
CA GLN A 101 1.37 13.08 -13.32
C GLN A 101 0.93 11.77 -13.99
N ALA A 102 0.82 10.68 -13.21
CA ALA A 102 0.36 9.40 -13.73
C ALA A 102 -1.11 9.48 -14.18
N SER A 103 -2.02 9.99 -13.34
CA SER A 103 -3.44 10.09 -13.70
C SER A 103 -3.65 10.97 -14.95
N LYS A 104 -2.88 12.05 -15.09
CA LYS A 104 -2.89 12.91 -16.28
C LYS A 104 -2.36 12.19 -17.52
N ASN A 105 -1.19 11.57 -17.44
CA ASN A 105 -0.54 10.90 -18.58
C ASN A 105 -1.29 9.66 -19.08
N PHE A 106 -1.97 8.94 -18.21
CA PHE A 106 -2.72 7.74 -18.56
C PHE A 106 -4.21 8.00 -18.82
N GLY A 107 -4.65 9.29 -18.78
CA GLY A 107 -6.04 9.65 -19.05
C GLY A 107 -7.03 8.99 -18.10
N LEU A 108 -6.69 8.92 -16.80
CA LEU A 108 -7.52 8.27 -15.80
C LEU A 108 -8.65 9.19 -15.30
N GLY A 109 -9.43 9.75 -16.21
CA GLY A 109 -10.48 10.70 -15.91
C GLY A 109 -10.02 12.16 -16.00
N THR A 110 -10.73 13.04 -15.32
CA THR A 110 -10.54 14.50 -15.28
C THR A 110 -10.46 15.01 -13.85
N PRO A 111 -10.10 16.25 -13.59
CA PRO A 111 -10.11 16.81 -12.23
C PRO A 111 -11.42 16.63 -11.48
N ALA A 112 -12.56 16.57 -12.17
CA ALA A 112 -13.86 16.30 -11.55
C ALA A 112 -13.99 14.86 -10.98
N ASN A 113 -13.11 13.94 -11.42
CA ASN A 113 -13.11 12.54 -11.01
C ASN A 113 -12.01 12.19 -10.00
N TRP A 114 -11.18 13.18 -9.60
CA TRP A 114 -9.99 12.95 -8.79
C TRP A 114 -10.07 13.61 -7.42
N ARG A 115 -9.28 13.05 -6.51
CA ARG A 115 -8.91 13.72 -5.26
C ARG A 115 -7.51 14.31 -5.33
N LYS A 116 -7.29 15.37 -4.55
CA LYS A 116 -5.99 15.99 -4.35
C LYS A 116 -5.05 15.04 -3.63
N ALA A 117 -3.76 15.15 -3.90
CA ALA A 117 -2.73 14.35 -3.21
C ALA A 117 -2.68 14.62 -1.69
N SER A 118 -3.22 15.75 -1.22
CA SER A 118 -3.29 16.09 0.20
C SER A 118 -4.03 15.04 1.04
N ILE A 119 -5.02 14.33 0.49
CA ILE A 119 -5.69 13.25 1.23
C ILE A 119 -4.69 12.15 1.67
N LEU A 120 -3.73 11.81 0.81
CA LEU A 120 -2.69 10.85 1.15
C LEU A 120 -1.69 11.41 2.17
N SER A 121 -1.36 12.71 2.07
CA SER A 121 -0.47 13.37 3.04
C SER A 121 -1.09 13.39 4.43
N ASP A 122 -2.38 13.72 4.53
CA ASP A 122 -3.10 13.75 5.80
C ASP A 122 -3.30 12.32 6.35
N ALA A 123 -3.55 11.33 5.48
CA ALA A 123 -3.59 9.92 5.88
C ALA A 123 -2.24 9.42 6.40
N VAL A 124 -1.12 9.81 5.77
CA VAL A 124 0.22 9.50 6.28
C VAL A 124 0.41 10.14 7.65
N LEU A 125 0.07 11.43 7.81
CA LEU A 125 0.16 12.12 9.10
C LEU A 125 -0.68 11.41 10.17
N ALA A 126 -1.90 11.01 9.85
CA ALA A 126 -2.74 10.23 10.76
C ALA A 126 -2.05 8.94 11.19
N ILE A 127 -1.48 8.17 10.23
CA ILE A 127 -0.78 6.90 10.53
C ILE A 127 0.42 7.13 11.45
N VAL A 128 1.31 8.08 11.13
CA VAL A 128 2.54 8.31 11.90
C VAL A 128 2.32 9.02 13.24
N SER A 129 1.11 9.52 13.48
CA SER A 129 0.70 10.10 14.78
C SER A 129 0.29 9.04 15.80
N HIS A 130 0.15 7.78 15.40
CA HIS A 130 -0.06 6.68 16.35
C HIS A 130 1.28 6.15 16.86
N GLU A 131 1.26 5.62 18.09
CA GLU A 131 2.37 4.80 18.55
C GLU A 131 2.57 3.60 17.63
N PRO A 132 3.82 3.22 17.30
CA PRO A 132 4.09 2.17 16.33
C PRO A 132 3.37 0.85 16.59
N ASP A 133 3.32 0.40 17.84
CA ASP A 133 2.67 -0.85 18.20
C ASP A 133 1.12 -0.77 18.20
N ALA A 134 0.56 0.45 18.19
CA ALA A 134 -0.89 0.65 18.14
C ALA A 134 -1.47 0.51 16.71
N LEU A 135 -0.70 0.84 15.68
CA LEU A 135 -1.15 0.82 14.29
C LEU A 135 -0.07 0.22 13.37
N THR A 136 -0.08 -1.09 13.23
CA THR A 136 0.89 -1.82 12.38
C THR A 136 0.26 -3.02 11.70
N GLY A 137 0.80 -3.45 10.58
CA GLY A 137 0.37 -4.64 9.82
C GLY A 137 -0.95 -4.45 9.06
N ARG A 138 -1.38 -3.21 8.85
CA ARG A 138 -2.63 -2.91 8.15
C ARG A 138 -2.38 -2.48 6.70
N ALA A 139 -3.32 -2.84 5.84
CA ALA A 139 -3.54 -2.18 4.56
C ALA A 139 -4.70 -1.20 4.74
N LEU A 140 -4.40 0.09 4.71
CA LEU A 140 -5.29 1.18 5.09
C LEU A 140 -5.75 1.93 3.84
N LEU A 141 -7.06 2.12 3.68
CA LEU A 141 -7.57 3.11 2.74
C LEU A 141 -7.41 4.51 3.33
N ASP A 142 -7.04 5.47 2.50
CA ASP A 142 -6.89 6.87 2.88
C ASP A 142 -8.16 7.44 3.54
N GLU A 143 -9.33 7.12 2.99
CA GLU A 143 -10.63 7.50 3.55
C GLU A 143 -10.86 6.89 4.94
N GLU A 144 -10.55 5.60 5.12
CA GLU A 144 -10.81 4.86 6.36
C GLU A 144 -9.97 5.39 7.52
N ILE A 145 -8.65 5.54 7.30
CA ILE A 145 -7.78 6.05 8.36
C ILE A 145 -8.11 7.51 8.74
N LEU A 146 -8.51 8.34 7.79
CA LEU A 146 -8.95 9.70 8.06
C LEU A 146 -10.25 9.70 8.89
N GLN A 147 -11.21 8.82 8.57
CA GLN A 147 -12.42 8.66 9.35
C GLN A 147 -12.16 8.14 10.76
N GLU A 148 -11.22 7.20 10.93
CA GLU A 148 -10.79 6.70 12.26
C GLU A 148 -10.26 7.82 13.16
N VAL A 149 -9.63 8.86 12.59
CA VAL A 149 -9.14 10.03 13.33
C VAL A 149 -10.11 11.23 13.34
N GLY A 150 -11.37 11.01 12.90
CA GLY A 150 -12.45 12.00 13.01
C GLY A 150 -12.63 12.94 11.82
N VAL A 151 -11.92 12.75 10.71
CA VAL A 151 -12.12 13.52 9.48
C VAL A 151 -13.28 12.90 8.69
N THR A 152 -14.47 13.42 8.86
CA THR A 152 -15.70 12.89 8.23
C THR A 152 -16.07 13.58 6.93
N ASP A 153 -15.66 14.83 6.72
CA ASP A 153 -15.87 15.58 5.48
C ASP A 153 -14.67 15.43 4.56
N LEU A 154 -14.85 14.73 3.45
CA LEU A 154 -13.81 14.49 2.45
C LEU A 154 -13.98 15.37 1.19
N GLU A 155 -15.00 16.23 1.14
CA GLU A 155 -15.24 17.14 0.00
C GLU A 155 -14.07 18.13 -0.23
N PRO A 156 -13.37 18.67 0.78
CA PRO A 156 -12.19 19.51 0.57
C PRO A 156 -11.06 18.86 -0.25
N TYR A 157 -11.01 17.53 -0.27
CA TYR A 157 -10.02 16.78 -1.04
C TYR A 157 -10.39 16.61 -2.52
N ARG A 158 -11.56 17.03 -2.98
CA ARG A 158 -11.87 17.01 -4.41
C ARG A 158 -11.03 18.03 -5.19
N CYS A 159 -10.58 17.63 -6.37
CA CYS A 159 -9.88 18.55 -7.28
C CYS A 159 -10.84 19.55 -7.93
N ALA A 160 -12.08 19.13 -8.23
CA ALA A 160 -13.15 19.98 -8.74
C ALA A 160 -14.52 19.45 -8.27
N PRO A 161 -15.53 20.33 -8.12
CA PRO A 161 -16.87 19.91 -7.69
C PRO A 161 -17.62 19.15 -8.79
N GLY A 162 -18.63 18.38 -8.41
CA GLY A 162 -19.72 17.93 -9.26
C GLY A 162 -19.49 16.67 -10.10
N GLY A 163 -18.29 16.09 -10.13
CA GLY A 163 -18.02 14.85 -10.84
C GLY A 163 -18.15 13.59 -9.93
N GLU A 164 -18.40 12.44 -10.52
CA GLU A 164 -18.31 11.17 -9.82
C GLU A 164 -16.83 10.79 -9.66
N LEU A 165 -16.42 10.47 -8.43
CA LEU A 165 -15.04 10.03 -8.16
C LEU A 165 -14.80 8.64 -8.75
N ILE A 166 -13.69 8.47 -9.46
CA ILE A 166 -13.27 7.15 -9.93
C ILE A 166 -12.67 6.40 -8.76
N ARG A 167 -13.38 5.38 -8.28
CA ARG A 167 -12.91 4.54 -7.17
C ARG A 167 -11.97 3.46 -7.66
N ILE A 168 -10.86 3.30 -6.93
CA ILE A 168 -9.89 2.20 -7.11
C ILE A 168 -10.21 1.07 -6.15
N ALA A 169 -10.68 1.40 -4.94
CA ALA A 169 -11.19 0.45 -3.98
C ALA A 169 -12.64 0.11 -4.31
N GLY A 170 -12.89 -1.10 -4.79
CA GLY A 170 -14.23 -1.67 -4.91
C GLY A 170 -14.65 -2.37 -3.62
N HIS A 171 -15.92 -2.81 -3.55
CA HIS A 171 -16.46 -3.57 -2.41
C HIS A 171 -15.71 -4.88 -2.09
N ASN A 172 -14.83 -5.34 -2.97
CA ASN A 172 -14.01 -6.54 -2.83
C ASN A 172 -12.53 -6.24 -2.56
N ALA A 173 -12.17 -4.97 -2.32
CA ALA A 173 -10.81 -4.65 -1.91
C ALA A 173 -10.54 -5.27 -0.54
N VAL A 174 -9.43 -5.99 -0.42
CA VAL A 174 -9.00 -6.55 0.87
C VAL A 174 -8.38 -5.40 1.67
N SER A 175 -9.22 -4.69 2.42
CA SER A 175 -8.76 -3.71 3.42
C SER A 175 -8.73 -4.38 4.79
N GLY A 176 -7.84 -3.94 5.67
CA GLY A 176 -7.74 -4.44 7.04
C GLY A 176 -6.43 -5.15 7.36
N THR A 177 -6.38 -5.76 8.53
CA THR A 177 -5.26 -6.60 8.96
C THR A 177 -5.31 -7.96 8.26
N PHE A 178 -4.29 -8.31 7.51
CA PHE A 178 -4.14 -9.65 6.98
C PHE A 178 -4.04 -10.62 8.17
N GLY A 179 -4.89 -11.65 8.18
CA GLY A 179 -4.84 -12.70 9.20
C GLY A 179 -5.83 -12.59 10.35
N THR A 180 -6.69 -11.58 10.42
CA THR A 180 -7.83 -11.56 11.36
C THR A 180 -9.12 -12.05 10.70
N GLY A 181 -9.04 -13.07 9.87
CA GLY A 181 -10.21 -13.83 9.45
C GLY A 181 -10.83 -14.49 10.68
N ALA A 182 -12.09 -14.16 11.01
CA ALA A 182 -12.82 -14.83 12.05
C ALA A 182 -12.80 -16.35 11.79
N GLY A 183 -12.16 -17.11 12.67
CA GLY A 183 -12.37 -18.55 12.80
C GLY A 183 -11.46 -19.48 12.02
N GLY A 184 -10.17 -19.21 11.97
CA GLY A 184 -9.19 -20.24 11.57
C GLY A 184 -7.92 -20.11 12.39
N SER A 185 -7.70 -20.99 13.35
CA SER A 185 -6.39 -21.17 13.95
C SER A 185 -5.45 -21.68 12.86
N VAL A 186 -4.70 -20.78 12.23
CA VAL A 186 -3.55 -21.19 11.43
C VAL A 186 -2.55 -21.78 12.42
N LYS A 187 -2.46 -23.12 12.44
CA LYS A 187 -1.37 -23.81 13.14
C LYS A 187 -0.08 -23.21 12.61
N ALA A 188 0.76 -22.71 13.51
CA ALA A 188 2.08 -22.22 13.17
C ALA A 188 2.77 -23.27 12.28
N ASN A 189 3.19 -22.84 11.08
CA ASN A 189 3.96 -23.68 10.20
C ASN A 189 5.29 -23.99 10.91
N PRO A 190 5.69 -25.25 11.11
CA PRO A 190 6.92 -25.61 11.81
C PRO A 190 8.20 -25.41 10.97
N LEU A 191 8.19 -24.52 10.01
CA LEU A 191 9.42 -24.01 9.39
C LEU A 191 10.03 -23.01 10.36
N SER A 192 10.72 -23.53 11.38
CA SER A 192 11.54 -22.73 12.26
C SER A 192 12.67 -22.11 11.44
N ILE A 193 12.87 -20.82 11.64
CA ILE A 193 13.94 -20.01 11.03
C ILE A 193 15.33 -20.40 11.60
N ASP A 194 15.42 -21.45 12.39
CA ASP A 194 16.64 -21.97 13.00
C ASP A 194 17.31 -23.09 12.17
N ASN A 195 17.25 -22.96 10.84
CA ASN A 195 18.04 -23.85 10.00
C ASN A 195 19.34 -23.15 9.59
N PRO A 196 20.50 -23.51 10.16
CA PRO A 196 21.80 -22.89 9.86
C PRO A 196 22.38 -23.27 8.49
N ALA A 197 21.56 -23.78 7.57
CA ALA A 197 21.96 -24.25 6.24
C ALA A 197 21.27 -23.45 5.08
N LEU A 198 20.83 -22.21 5.29
CA LEU A 198 20.43 -21.29 4.22
C LEU A 198 21.25 -20.02 4.27
#